data_e58f58bc582f26d1b39639453f9e9256
#
_entry.id   e58f58bc582f26d1b39639453f9e9256
#
_cell.length_a   1.000
_cell.length_b   1.000
_cell.length_c   1.000
_cell.angle_alpha   90.00
_cell.angle_beta   90.00
_cell.angle_gamma   90.00
#
_symmetry.space_group_name_H-M   'P 1'
#
loop_
_entity.id
_entity.type
_entity.pdbx_description
1 polymer ?
#
loop_
_entity_poly.entity_id
_entity_poly.type
_entity_poly.pdbx_seq_one_letter_code
_entity_poly.pdbx_strand_id
1 'polypeptide(L)'
;MTLLLILFHVSGAILIGISIPLIQGRVGPNRWYGFRVRRTLEDPKVWYPVNTYAAWRGLWLGVAVIVVATALYFVPDLDVAVYASMVGGVAIAGVILVLVQSFRYLRQLAKEKEAATR
;
A
#
# COMPACT_ATOMS: atom_id res chain seq x y z
N MET A 1 -16.76 -9.90 16.43
CA MET A 1 -15.75 -8.80 16.34
C MET A 1 -14.30 -9.31 16.39
N THR A 2 -13.99 -10.27 17.25
CA THR A 2 -12.62 -10.82 17.36
C THR A 2 -12.08 -11.40 16.04
N LEU A 3 -12.93 -12.10 15.28
CA LEU A 3 -12.52 -12.63 13.97
C LEU A 3 -12.13 -11.49 13.01
N LEU A 4 -12.91 -10.41 12.98
CA LEU A 4 -12.60 -9.25 12.15
C LEU A 4 -11.30 -8.56 12.60
N LEU A 5 -11.07 -8.46 13.91
CA LEU A 5 -9.82 -7.93 14.44
C LEU A 5 -8.63 -8.74 13.93
N ILE A 6 -8.72 -10.06 13.99
CA ILE A 6 -7.67 -10.97 13.50
C ILE A 6 -7.46 -10.77 11.99
N LEU A 7 -8.55 -10.73 11.22
CA LEU A 7 -8.46 -10.54 9.76
C LEU A 7 -7.79 -9.22 9.39
N PHE A 8 -8.14 -8.12 10.06
CA PHE A 8 -7.51 -6.83 9.81
C PHE A 8 -6.04 -6.80 10.22
N HIS A 9 -5.69 -7.46 11.34
CA HIS A 9 -4.29 -7.59 11.75
C HIS A 9 -3.47 -8.40 10.77
N VAL A 10 -4.00 -9.54 10.31
CA VAL A 10 -3.35 -10.38 9.30
C VAL A 10 -3.16 -9.60 8.00
N SER A 11 -4.20 -8.90 7.56
CA SER A 11 -4.14 -8.08 6.33
C SER A 11 -3.08 -6.98 6.43
N GLY A 12 -3.05 -6.27 7.54
CA GLY A 12 -2.06 -5.23 7.80
C GLY A 12 -0.64 -5.80 7.87
N ALA A 13 -0.47 -6.94 8.54
CA ALA A 13 0.82 -7.61 8.66
C ALA A 13 1.33 -8.12 7.31
N ILE A 14 0.45 -8.66 6.47
CA ILE A 14 0.79 -9.08 5.10
C ILE A 14 1.26 -7.86 4.29
N LEU A 15 0.52 -6.76 4.36
CA LEU A 15 0.86 -5.54 3.63
C LEU A 15 2.22 -5.00 4.06
N ILE A 16 2.51 -4.97 5.36
CA ILE A 16 3.82 -4.60 5.89
C ILE A 16 4.89 -5.56 5.38
N GLY A 17 4.64 -6.86 5.49
CA GLY A 17 5.60 -7.90 5.11
C GLY A 17 5.99 -7.85 3.64
N ILE A 18 5.02 -7.67 2.74
CA ILE A 18 5.30 -7.57 1.31
C ILE A 18 5.95 -6.24 0.92
N SER A 19 5.76 -5.19 1.73
CA SER A 19 6.35 -3.88 1.48
C SER A 19 7.85 -3.85 1.75
N ILE A 20 8.33 -4.58 2.73
CA ILE A 20 9.74 -4.55 3.16
C ILE A 20 10.70 -4.94 2.03
N PRO A 21 10.54 -6.07 1.31
CA PRO A 21 11.45 -6.40 0.20
C PRO A 21 11.42 -5.38 -0.94
N LEU A 22 10.26 -4.80 -1.21
CA LEU A 22 10.12 -3.75 -2.23
C LEU A 22 10.86 -2.47 -1.83
N ILE A 23 10.79 -2.09 -0.55
CA ILE A 23 11.53 -0.94 0.00
C ILE A 23 13.04 -1.18 -0.11
N GLN A 24 13.48 -2.40 0.15
CA GLN A 24 14.89 -2.79 0.11
C GLN A 24 15.44 -2.96 -1.31
N GLY A 25 14.59 -2.85 -2.34
CA GLY A 25 15.00 -3.05 -3.72
C GLY A 25 15.35 -4.49 -4.08
N ARG A 26 14.83 -5.47 -3.32
CA ARG A 26 15.11 -6.90 -3.53
C ARG A 26 14.20 -7.58 -4.54
N VAL A 27 13.12 -6.90 -4.94
CA VAL A 27 12.13 -7.43 -5.87
C VAL A 27 12.27 -6.70 -7.21
N GLY A 28 12.73 -7.42 -8.23
CA GLY A 28 12.79 -6.90 -9.60
C GLY A 28 11.44 -6.96 -10.31
N PRO A 29 11.35 -6.43 -11.54
CA PRO A 29 10.14 -6.51 -12.35
C PRO A 29 9.66 -7.95 -12.51
N ASN A 30 8.38 -8.20 -12.20
CA ASN A 30 7.81 -9.55 -12.23
C ASN A 30 6.28 -9.47 -12.43
N ARG A 31 5.63 -10.62 -12.66
CA ARG A 31 4.19 -10.70 -12.93
C ARG A 31 3.32 -10.81 -11.68
N TRP A 32 3.90 -11.01 -10.49
CA TRP A 32 3.14 -11.44 -9.33
C TRP A 32 3.07 -10.40 -8.22
N TYR A 33 4.03 -9.46 -8.16
CA TYR A 33 4.29 -8.75 -6.94
C TYR A 33 4.81 -7.34 -7.20
N GLY A 34 4.19 -6.34 -6.57
CA GLY A 34 4.58 -4.93 -6.64
C GLY A 34 3.61 -4.07 -7.45
N PHE A 35 3.97 -2.81 -7.65
CA PHE A 35 3.22 -1.86 -8.48
C PHE A 35 3.56 -2.12 -9.95
N ARG A 36 2.71 -2.86 -10.62
CA ARG A 36 2.94 -3.43 -11.95
C ARG A 36 2.02 -2.81 -12.97
N VAL A 37 2.54 -1.84 -13.68
CA VAL A 37 1.91 -1.29 -14.87
C VAL A 37 2.93 -1.39 -16.02
N ARG A 38 2.51 -1.13 -17.26
CA ARG A 38 3.38 -1.26 -18.41
C ARG A 38 4.71 -0.52 -18.24
N ARG A 39 4.66 0.74 -17.80
CA ARG A 39 5.86 1.58 -17.63
C ARG A 39 6.84 1.05 -16.58
N THR A 40 6.34 0.46 -15.49
CA THR A 40 7.19 -0.11 -14.45
C THR A 40 7.83 -1.42 -14.91
N LEU A 41 7.08 -2.25 -15.63
CA LEU A 41 7.56 -3.54 -16.10
C LEU A 41 8.60 -3.42 -17.21
N GLU A 42 8.53 -2.38 -18.04
CA GLU A 42 9.43 -2.19 -19.19
C GLU A 42 10.78 -1.57 -18.81
N ASP A 43 10.89 -0.88 -17.67
CA ASP A 43 12.10 -0.14 -17.31
C ASP A 43 12.46 -0.30 -15.82
N PRO A 44 13.58 -0.97 -15.51
CA PRO A 44 14.04 -1.08 -14.11
C PRO A 44 14.30 0.27 -13.44
N LYS A 45 14.69 1.29 -14.19
CA LYS A 45 14.89 2.64 -13.66
C LYS A 45 13.59 3.29 -13.19
N VAL A 46 12.46 2.81 -13.67
CA VAL A 46 11.12 3.22 -13.22
C VAL A 46 10.60 2.26 -12.15
N TRP A 47 10.79 0.95 -12.34
CA TRP A 47 10.31 -0.08 -11.42
C TRP A 47 10.75 0.16 -9.98
N TYR A 48 12.06 0.26 -9.75
CA TYR A 48 12.59 0.35 -8.38
C TYR A 48 12.14 1.60 -7.64
N PRO A 49 12.27 2.84 -8.19
CA PRO A 49 11.80 4.04 -7.49
C PRO A 49 10.29 4.03 -7.20
N VAL A 50 9.47 3.63 -8.17
CA VAL A 50 8.02 3.62 -8.01
C VAL A 50 7.59 2.56 -6.99
N ASN A 51 8.17 1.38 -7.03
CA ASN A 51 7.84 0.32 -6.07
C ASN A 51 8.32 0.65 -4.66
N THR A 52 9.48 1.28 -4.50
CA THR A 52 9.94 1.78 -3.20
C THR A 52 8.99 2.84 -2.65
N TYR A 53 8.58 3.79 -3.47
CA TYR A 53 7.63 4.84 -3.11
C TYR A 53 6.28 4.26 -2.66
N ALA A 54 5.71 3.37 -3.47
CA ALA A 54 4.43 2.73 -3.16
C ALA A 54 4.52 1.83 -1.92
N ALA A 55 5.63 1.12 -1.75
CA ALA A 55 5.85 0.20 -0.64
C ALA A 55 5.95 0.93 0.70
N TRP A 56 6.61 2.07 0.79
CA TRP A 56 6.64 2.89 2.01
C TRP A 56 5.23 3.30 2.42
N ARG A 57 4.42 3.73 1.47
CA ARG A 57 3.03 4.09 1.73
C ARG A 57 2.18 2.89 2.10
N GLY A 58 2.39 1.76 1.43
CA GLY A 58 1.72 0.51 1.76
C GLY A 58 2.06 0.02 3.17
N LEU A 59 3.30 0.15 3.59
CA LEU A 59 3.74 -0.20 4.94
C LEU A 59 2.99 0.64 5.98
N TRP A 60 2.95 1.95 5.81
CA TRP A 60 2.23 2.84 6.72
C TRP A 60 0.73 2.61 6.70
N LEU A 61 0.16 2.25 5.55
CA LEU A 61 -1.24 1.84 5.46
C LEU A 61 -1.50 0.58 6.29
N GLY A 62 -0.61 -0.41 6.21
CA GLY A 62 -0.71 -1.63 7.02
C GLY A 62 -0.67 -1.31 8.51
N VAL A 63 0.24 -0.44 8.93
CA VAL A 63 0.33 0.04 10.33
C VAL A 63 -0.97 0.75 10.73
N ALA A 64 -1.48 1.65 9.88
CA ALA A 64 -2.71 2.40 10.16
C ALA A 64 -3.93 1.47 10.33
N VAL A 65 -4.06 0.46 9.48
CA VAL A 65 -5.15 -0.54 9.58
C VAL A 65 -5.08 -1.27 10.92
N ILE A 66 -3.89 -1.72 11.32
CA ILE A 66 -3.69 -2.42 12.60
C ILE A 66 -4.02 -1.50 13.78
N VAL A 67 -3.53 -0.27 13.76
CA VAL A 67 -3.76 0.70 14.84
C VAL A 67 -5.24 1.03 14.97
N VAL A 68 -5.93 1.34 13.86
CA VAL A 68 -7.36 1.67 13.86
C VAL A 68 -8.19 0.46 14.28
N ALA A 69 -7.89 -0.73 13.76
CA ALA A 69 -8.60 -1.95 14.13
C ALA A 69 -8.46 -2.25 15.63
N THR A 70 -7.28 -2.05 16.20
CA THR A 70 -7.02 -2.25 17.63
C THR A 70 -7.75 -1.21 18.46
N ALA A 71 -7.61 0.06 18.11
CA ALA A 71 -8.22 1.16 18.89
C ALA A 71 -9.76 1.04 18.92
N LEU A 72 -10.39 0.78 17.80
CA LEU A 72 -11.84 0.65 17.71
C LEU A 72 -12.36 -0.63 18.38
N TYR A 73 -11.55 -1.68 18.46
CA TYR A 73 -11.92 -2.92 19.15
C TYR A 73 -12.23 -2.69 20.62
N PHE A 74 -11.54 -1.75 21.26
CA PHE A 74 -11.72 -1.43 22.67
C PHE A 74 -12.78 -0.36 22.93
N VAL A 75 -13.48 0.15 21.91
CA VAL A 75 -14.58 1.08 22.10
C VAL A 75 -15.79 0.31 22.63
N PRO A 76 -16.36 0.69 23.80
CA PRO A 76 -17.51 -0.01 24.39
C PRO A 76 -18.72 0.09 23.47
N ASP A 77 -19.49 -0.98 23.39
CA ASP A 77 -20.79 -1.06 22.70
C ASP A 77 -20.74 -0.68 21.21
N LEU A 78 -19.57 -0.80 20.57
CA LEU A 78 -19.45 -0.55 19.14
C LEU A 78 -20.04 -1.71 18.37
N ASP A 79 -20.97 -1.40 17.47
CA ASP A 79 -21.62 -2.38 16.59
C ASP A 79 -20.59 -3.00 15.62
N VAL A 80 -20.72 -4.30 15.38
CA VAL A 80 -19.80 -5.04 14.49
C VAL A 80 -19.80 -4.47 13.07
N ALA A 81 -20.97 -4.10 12.53
CA ALA A 81 -21.07 -3.53 11.20
C ALA A 81 -20.39 -2.14 11.13
N VAL A 82 -20.54 -1.34 12.18
CA VAL A 82 -19.84 -0.04 12.27
C VAL A 82 -18.34 -0.25 12.35
N TYR A 83 -17.88 -1.16 13.20
CA TYR A 83 -16.46 -1.53 13.31
C TYR A 83 -15.89 -1.94 11.95
N ALA A 84 -16.53 -2.90 11.27
CA ALA A 84 -16.10 -3.38 9.96
C ALA A 84 -16.08 -2.27 8.91
N SER A 85 -17.11 -1.41 8.93
CA SER A 85 -17.21 -0.29 7.98
C SER A 85 -16.14 0.76 8.19
N MET A 86 -15.81 1.08 9.45
CA MET A 86 -14.78 2.08 9.77
C MET A 86 -13.38 1.58 9.40
N VAL A 87 -13.02 0.38 9.82
CA VAL A 87 -11.71 -0.19 9.53
C VAL A 87 -11.57 -0.50 8.04
N GLY A 88 -12.58 -1.10 7.46
CA GLY A 88 -12.64 -1.37 6.01
C GLY A 88 -12.58 -0.09 5.18
N GLY A 89 -13.27 0.96 5.62
CA GLY A 89 -13.24 2.28 4.98
C GLY A 89 -11.84 2.89 4.98
N VAL A 90 -11.13 2.81 6.11
CA VAL A 90 -9.73 3.26 6.22
C VAL A 90 -8.84 2.46 5.26
N ALA A 91 -9.01 1.15 5.22
CA ALA A 91 -8.23 0.28 4.33
C ALA A 91 -8.45 0.62 2.85
N ILE A 92 -9.72 0.73 2.44
CA ILE A 92 -10.08 1.03 1.03
C ILE A 92 -9.62 2.43 0.64
N ALA A 93 -9.93 3.44 1.44
CA ALA A 93 -9.51 4.81 1.19
C ALA A 93 -7.97 4.92 1.14
N GLY A 94 -7.28 4.21 2.02
CA GLY A 94 -5.84 4.15 2.04
C GLY A 94 -5.25 3.52 0.77
N VAL A 95 -5.82 2.42 0.29
CA VAL A 95 -5.39 1.78 -0.96
C VAL A 95 -5.56 2.73 -2.14
N ILE A 96 -6.73 3.39 -2.24
CA ILE A 96 -6.99 4.36 -3.30
C ILE A 96 -5.96 5.51 -3.24
N LEU A 97 -5.69 6.03 -2.05
CA LEU A 97 -4.71 7.10 -1.87
C LEU A 97 -3.31 6.67 -2.28
N VAL A 98 -2.87 5.48 -1.87
CA VAL A 98 -1.55 4.92 -2.25
C VAL A 98 -1.46 4.79 -3.77
N LEU A 99 -2.51 4.27 -4.42
CA LEU A 99 -2.55 4.13 -5.88
C LEU A 99 -2.46 5.48 -6.59
N VAL A 100 -3.27 6.45 -6.16
CA VAL A 100 -3.26 7.80 -6.76
C VAL A 100 -1.89 8.45 -6.62
N GLN A 101 -1.29 8.39 -5.43
CA GLN A 101 0.03 8.96 -5.17
C GLN A 101 1.11 8.25 -5.99
N SER A 102 1.04 6.94 -6.11
CA SER A 102 1.99 6.14 -6.88
C SER A 102 1.91 6.43 -8.38
N PHE A 103 0.71 6.59 -8.92
CA PHE A 103 0.53 7.01 -10.31
C PHE A 103 1.03 8.44 -10.56
N ARG A 104 0.83 9.35 -9.63
CA ARG A 104 1.37 10.71 -9.72
C ARG A 104 2.89 10.71 -9.75
N TYR A 105 3.51 9.92 -8.88
CA TYR A 105 4.96 9.77 -8.83
C TYR A 105 5.50 9.16 -10.13
N LEU A 106 4.82 8.14 -10.66
CA LEU A 106 5.16 7.51 -11.94
C LEU A 106 5.13 8.53 -13.09
N ARG A 107 4.10 9.36 -13.15
CA ARG A 107 4.00 10.41 -14.17
C ARG A 107 5.12 11.44 -14.05
N GLN A 108 5.45 11.83 -12.83
CA GLN A 108 6.55 12.76 -12.57
C GLN A 108 7.89 12.19 -13.06
N LEU A 109 8.19 10.92 -12.75
CA LEU A 109 9.39 10.24 -13.23
C LEU A 109 9.44 10.17 -14.76
N ALA A 110 8.31 9.87 -15.38
CA ALA A 110 8.24 9.81 -16.85
C ALA A 110 8.53 11.17 -17.50
N LYS A 111 8.03 12.26 -16.91
CA LYS A 111 8.30 13.62 -17.39
C LYS A 111 9.78 14.01 -17.23
N GLU A 112 10.37 13.69 -16.09
CA GLU A 112 11.79 13.94 -15.82
C GLU A 112 12.68 13.18 -16.80
N LYS A 113 12.31 11.94 -17.11
CA LYS A 113 13.04 11.10 -18.05
C LYS A 113 12.95 11.64 -19.48
N GLU A 114 11.79 12.12 -19.91
CA GLU A 114 11.63 12.78 -21.22
C GLU A 114 12.46 14.06 -21.31
N ALA A 115 12.45 14.88 -20.27
CA ALA A 115 13.24 16.10 -20.20
C ALA A 115 14.75 15.82 -20.30
N ALA A 116 15.22 14.74 -19.68
CA ALA A 116 16.62 14.35 -19.71
C ALA A 116 17.08 13.82 -21.09
N THR A 117 16.16 13.34 -21.93
CA THR A 117 16.46 12.84 -23.27
C THR A 117 16.38 13.90 -24.38
N ARG A 118 15.90 15.09 -24.04
CA ARG A 118 15.88 16.27 -24.94
C ARG A 118 17.13 17.10 -24.70
#